data_06a78c548794d80ddd08eacded5b1ed8
#
_entry.id   06a78c548794d80ddd08eacded5b1ed8
#
_cell.length_a   1.000
_cell.length_b   1.000
_cell.length_c   1.000
_cell.angle_alpha   90.00
_cell.angle_beta   90.00
_cell.angle_gamma   90.00
#
_symmetry.space_group_name_H-M   'P 1'
#
loop_
_entity.id
_entity.type
_entity.pdbx_description
1 polymer ?
#
loop_
_entity_poly.entity_id
_entity_poly.type
_entity_poly.pdbx_seq_one_letter_code
_entity_poly.pdbx_strand_id
1 'polypeptide(L)'
;TGDSYVAGEETALMEAIEGKRSMPRFKPPFPAVSGLWGKPSNINNVKTLAYVPYIINKGFNEYKKIGTKTSSGTAIVCLSGHIARPGMYEVEMGMTISDVLEKIGGGSSTNKEIKLLQTGGPLGGVLGKEGFDVEIDFDAMSKSGAILGSGGIIVGDDSTDVVDLIRNLVAFNQFESCGKCFPCRLGNTHMLDILNRICNSMPNENDLKIIAKIGASMKTGSLCGHGQLGYNPISSAIKYFDEEFKIALKANHPVSSDKINEMILPTRTRP
;
A
#
# COMPACT_ATOMS: atom_id res chain seq x y z
N THR A 1 -20.15 5.73 5.23
CA THR A 1 -19.63 4.84 4.18
C THR A 1 -19.58 3.44 4.71
N GLY A 2 -19.88 2.44 3.85
CA GLY A 2 -19.83 1.03 4.24
C GLY A 2 -18.39 0.58 4.59
N ASP A 3 -18.28 -0.57 5.23
CA ASP A 3 -17.02 -1.17 5.72
C ASP A 3 -16.12 -1.72 4.61
N SER A 4 -16.04 -1.07 3.45
CA SER A 4 -15.25 -1.54 2.30
C SER A 4 -14.04 -0.63 2.04
N TYR A 5 -12.85 -1.22 1.93
CA TYR A 5 -11.63 -0.50 1.55
C TYR A 5 -11.78 0.24 0.21
N VAL A 6 -12.47 -0.37 -0.77
CA VAL A 6 -12.72 0.22 -2.09
C VAL A 6 -13.63 1.45 -2.02
N ALA A 7 -14.37 1.66 -0.94
CA ALA A 7 -15.18 2.88 -0.74
C ALA A 7 -14.34 4.18 -0.72
N GLY A 8 -13.02 4.08 -0.56
CA GLY A 8 -12.10 5.22 -0.70
C GLY A 8 -11.82 5.64 -2.15
N GLU A 9 -12.16 4.82 -3.15
CA GLU A 9 -12.08 5.23 -4.55
C GLU A 9 -13.21 6.22 -4.87
N GLU A 10 -12.92 7.29 -5.64
CA GLU A 10 -13.82 8.43 -5.80
C GLU A 10 -15.23 8.05 -6.27
N THR A 11 -15.36 7.17 -7.24
CA THR A 11 -16.67 6.78 -7.80
C THR A 11 -17.34 5.70 -6.96
N ALA A 12 -16.58 4.86 -6.27
CA ALA A 12 -17.11 3.91 -5.30
C ALA A 12 -17.67 4.63 -4.07
N LEU A 13 -17.05 5.75 -3.65
CA LEU A 13 -17.60 6.62 -2.60
C LEU A 13 -18.94 7.24 -3.04
N MET A 14 -19.07 7.67 -4.30
CA MET A 14 -20.33 8.16 -4.84
C MET A 14 -21.42 7.09 -4.82
N GLU A 15 -21.11 5.86 -5.23
CA GLU A 15 -22.06 4.74 -5.16
C GLU A 15 -22.52 4.50 -3.72
N ALA A 16 -21.60 4.55 -2.73
CA ALA A 16 -21.94 4.39 -1.32
C ALA A 16 -22.86 5.52 -0.82
N ILE A 17 -22.62 6.77 -1.19
CA ILE A 17 -23.46 7.92 -0.83
C ILE A 17 -24.86 7.79 -1.45
N GLU A 18 -24.95 7.25 -2.66
CA GLU A 18 -26.23 6.97 -3.34
C GLU A 18 -26.96 5.73 -2.75
N GLY A 19 -26.44 5.10 -1.70
CA GLY A 19 -27.02 3.91 -1.06
C GLY A 19 -26.80 2.61 -1.81
N LYS A 20 -25.86 2.61 -2.76
CA LYS A 20 -25.50 1.43 -3.56
C LYS A 20 -24.26 0.75 -3.00
N ARG A 21 -23.94 -0.44 -3.52
CA ARG A 21 -22.68 -1.13 -3.18
C ARG A 21 -21.48 -0.32 -3.67
N SER A 22 -20.48 -0.14 -2.81
CA SER A 22 -19.23 0.57 -3.14
C SER A 22 -18.45 -0.16 -4.23
N MET A 23 -18.62 0.28 -5.47
CA MET A 23 -17.92 -0.24 -6.64
C MET A 23 -17.55 0.92 -7.58
N PRO A 24 -16.35 0.93 -8.18
CA PRO A 24 -15.97 1.95 -9.14
C PRO A 24 -16.92 2.02 -10.35
N ARG A 25 -17.14 3.23 -10.85
CA ARG A 25 -17.84 3.48 -12.12
C ARG A 25 -16.86 3.38 -13.29
N PHE A 26 -17.38 3.08 -14.47
CA PHE A 26 -16.62 3.23 -15.72
C PHE A 26 -16.38 4.72 -16.02
N LYS A 27 -15.25 5.03 -16.57
CA LYS A 27 -14.88 6.37 -17.04
C LYS A 27 -14.49 6.28 -18.52
N PRO A 28 -15.00 7.18 -19.42
CA PRO A 28 -15.98 8.26 -19.20
C PRO A 28 -17.40 7.75 -18.90
N PRO A 29 -18.31 8.56 -18.30
CA PRO A 29 -18.10 9.95 -17.90
C PRO A 29 -17.28 10.10 -16.62
N PHE A 30 -16.52 11.19 -16.54
CA PHE A 30 -15.79 11.54 -15.31
C PHE A 30 -16.72 12.24 -14.31
N PRO A 31 -16.43 12.19 -13.00
CA PRO A 31 -17.26 12.81 -11.97
C PRO A 31 -17.55 14.30 -12.19
N ALA A 32 -16.60 15.04 -12.74
CA ALA A 32 -16.81 16.46 -13.09
C ALA A 32 -17.91 16.71 -14.13
N VAL A 33 -18.27 15.69 -14.90
CA VAL A 33 -19.37 15.75 -15.89
C VAL A 33 -20.63 15.10 -15.31
N SER A 34 -20.51 13.92 -14.73
CA SER A 34 -21.63 13.14 -14.19
C SER A 34 -21.18 12.34 -12.96
N GLY A 35 -21.35 12.94 -11.81
CA GLY A 35 -20.96 12.36 -10.51
C GLY A 35 -22.17 11.96 -9.69
N LEU A 36 -22.27 12.49 -8.47
CA LEU A 36 -23.30 12.17 -7.50
C LEU A 36 -24.69 12.55 -8.02
N TRP A 37 -25.61 11.60 -8.03
CA TRP A 37 -26.97 11.74 -8.62
C TRP A 37 -26.97 12.29 -10.05
N GLY A 38 -25.95 11.96 -10.84
CA GLY A 38 -25.82 12.44 -12.22
C GLY A 38 -25.41 13.91 -12.34
N LYS A 39 -25.06 14.58 -11.25
CA LYS A 39 -24.65 15.98 -11.23
C LYS A 39 -23.11 16.10 -11.29
N PRO A 40 -22.55 17.20 -11.83
CA PRO A 40 -21.14 17.49 -11.73
C PRO A 40 -20.68 17.44 -10.28
N SER A 41 -19.64 16.65 -10.00
CA SER A 41 -19.15 16.43 -8.63
C SER A 41 -17.63 16.51 -8.58
N ASN A 42 -17.13 17.12 -7.50
CA ASN A 42 -15.71 17.19 -7.21
C ASN A 42 -15.42 16.42 -5.92
N ILE A 43 -14.39 15.59 -5.94
CA ILE A 43 -13.92 14.83 -4.78
C ILE A 43 -12.47 15.21 -4.54
N ASN A 44 -12.15 15.54 -3.29
CA ASN A 44 -10.79 15.81 -2.83
C ASN A 44 -10.49 14.97 -1.60
N ASN A 45 -9.22 14.57 -1.47
CA ASN A 45 -8.74 13.96 -0.26
C ASN A 45 -8.84 14.94 0.93
N VAL A 46 -9.16 14.44 2.11
CA VAL A 46 -9.27 15.25 3.34
C VAL A 46 -7.97 15.98 3.64
N LYS A 47 -6.81 15.36 3.42
CA LYS A 47 -5.49 15.99 3.57
C LYS A 47 -5.35 17.20 2.66
N THR A 48 -5.75 17.10 1.38
CA THR A 48 -5.74 18.22 0.43
C THR A 48 -6.58 19.38 0.96
N LEU A 49 -7.79 19.09 1.45
CA LEU A 49 -8.67 20.13 2.02
C LEU A 49 -8.10 20.74 3.30
N ALA A 50 -7.41 19.97 4.13
CA ALA A 50 -6.81 20.45 5.37
C ALA A 50 -5.69 21.48 5.14
N TYR A 51 -5.00 21.44 3.99
CA TYR A 51 -3.99 22.45 3.65
C TYR A 51 -4.56 23.79 3.20
N VAL A 52 -5.79 23.81 2.71
CA VAL A 52 -6.42 25.02 2.13
C VAL A 52 -6.45 26.19 3.14
N PRO A 53 -6.89 26.03 4.41
CA PRO A 53 -6.88 27.12 5.37
C PRO A 53 -5.48 27.70 5.63
N TYR A 54 -4.47 26.84 5.71
CA TYR A 54 -3.08 27.28 5.90
C TYR A 54 -2.61 28.11 4.70
N ILE A 55 -2.85 27.62 3.48
CA ILE A 55 -2.43 28.30 2.25
C ILE A 55 -3.12 29.66 2.09
N ILE A 56 -4.41 29.74 2.42
CA ILE A 56 -5.16 30.99 2.36
C ILE A 56 -4.64 32.00 3.39
N ASN A 57 -4.38 31.56 4.61
CA ASN A 57 -3.98 32.44 5.71
C ASN A 57 -2.50 32.88 5.62
N LYS A 58 -1.61 32.01 5.17
CA LYS A 58 -0.16 32.27 5.12
C LYS A 58 0.37 32.62 3.73
N GLY A 59 -0.41 32.32 2.70
CA GLY A 59 -0.04 32.48 1.30
C GLY A 59 0.74 31.29 0.73
N PHE A 60 0.64 31.11 -0.58
CA PHE A 60 1.24 29.97 -1.27
C PHE A 60 2.78 29.98 -1.22
N ASN A 61 3.41 31.18 -1.15
CA ASN A 61 4.85 31.30 -1.08
C ASN A 61 5.42 30.72 0.22
N GLU A 62 4.71 30.88 1.35
CA GLU A 62 5.11 30.30 2.63
C GLU A 62 4.91 28.79 2.62
N TYR A 63 3.79 28.31 2.10
CA TYR A 63 3.53 26.87 1.97
C TYR A 63 4.58 26.18 1.08
N LYS A 64 4.99 26.81 -0.02
CA LYS A 64 5.97 26.26 -0.97
C LYS A 64 7.39 26.15 -0.38
N LYS A 65 7.70 26.84 0.72
CA LYS A 65 9.00 26.72 1.41
C LYS A 65 9.12 25.42 2.20
N ILE A 66 7.99 24.79 2.54
CA ILE A 66 7.93 23.56 3.30
C ILE A 66 7.92 22.40 2.30
N GLY A 67 8.78 21.43 2.50
CA GLY A 67 8.85 20.24 1.65
C GLY A 67 9.80 20.37 0.46
N THR A 68 9.57 19.52 -0.54
CA THR A 68 10.42 19.43 -1.74
C THR A 68 9.91 20.32 -2.88
N LYS A 69 10.68 20.39 -3.94
CA LYS A 69 10.29 21.12 -5.16
C LYS A 69 9.06 20.49 -5.84
N THR A 70 8.88 19.18 -5.73
CA THR A 70 7.81 18.40 -6.36
C THR A 70 6.68 18.04 -5.39
N SER A 71 6.96 18.08 -4.08
CA SER A 71 6.00 17.73 -3.03
C SER A 71 6.08 18.73 -1.90
N SER A 72 5.31 19.84 -1.99
CA SER A 72 5.28 20.88 -0.95
C SER A 72 4.42 20.49 0.24
N GLY A 73 4.75 21.04 1.40
CA GLY A 73 4.01 20.86 2.64
C GLY A 73 4.54 19.71 3.49
N THR A 74 3.64 19.14 4.29
CA THR A 74 3.95 18.07 5.24
C THR A 74 3.29 16.75 4.85
N ALA A 75 3.75 15.66 5.45
CA ALA A 75 3.08 14.37 5.41
C ALA A 75 2.76 13.91 6.83
N ILE A 76 1.63 13.23 7.00
CA ILE A 76 1.38 12.46 8.21
C ILE A 76 1.89 11.05 7.96
N VAL A 77 2.84 10.59 8.77
CA VAL A 77 3.33 9.21 8.76
C VAL A 77 2.81 8.47 9.99
N CYS A 78 2.37 7.24 9.76
CA CYS A 78 1.88 6.34 10.81
C CYS A 78 2.84 5.18 10.93
N LEU A 79 3.64 5.16 12.00
CA LEU A 79 4.66 4.14 12.26
C LEU A 79 4.08 2.99 13.08
N SER A 80 4.34 1.77 12.68
CA SER A 80 3.94 0.55 13.38
C SER A 80 4.92 -0.59 13.12
N GLY A 81 4.71 -1.75 13.75
CA GLY A 81 5.60 -2.90 13.64
C GLY A 81 6.78 -2.83 14.62
N HIS A 82 7.97 -3.27 14.20
CA HIS A 82 9.17 -3.35 15.03
C HIS A 82 9.89 -2.00 15.18
N ILE A 83 9.18 -0.99 15.62
CA ILE A 83 9.68 0.37 15.86
C ILE A 83 9.52 0.77 17.32
N ALA A 84 10.49 1.46 17.89
CA ALA A 84 10.51 1.77 19.32
C ALA A 84 9.39 2.74 19.73
N ARG A 85 9.05 3.69 18.87
CA ARG A 85 8.00 4.68 19.10
C ARG A 85 6.94 4.60 17.98
N PRO A 86 6.00 3.64 18.07
CA PRO A 86 4.87 3.60 17.13
C PRO A 86 3.95 4.79 17.37
N GLY A 87 3.31 5.29 16.31
CA GLY A 87 2.40 6.43 16.43
C GLY A 87 2.21 7.17 15.11
N MET A 88 1.53 8.30 15.21
CA MET A 88 1.23 9.19 14.09
C MET A 88 2.01 10.49 14.24
N TYR A 89 2.75 10.87 13.22
CA TYR A 89 3.66 12.01 13.24
C TYR A 89 3.50 12.87 11.99
N GLU A 90 3.50 14.17 12.17
CA GLU A 90 3.60 15.12 11.05
C GLU A 90 5.06 15.40 10.76
N VAL A 91 5.47 15.22 9.51
CA VAL A 91 6.84 15.42 9.04
C VAL A 91 6.86 16.30 7.79
N GLU A 92 7.93 17.04 7.57
CA GLU A 92 8.10 17.79 6.32
C GLU A 92 8.34 16.81 5.16
N MET A 93 7.73 17.09 4.01
CA MET A 93 8.08 16.39 2.78
C MET A 93 9.56 16.61 2.47
N GLY A 94 10.25 15.58 1.99
CA GLY A 94 11.70 15.60 1.76
C GLY A 94 12.54 15.04 2.90
N MET A 95 11.95 14.81 4.10
CA MET A 95 12.65 14.04 5.13
C MET A 95 12.89 12.62 4.61
N THR A 96 14.07 12.04 4.86
CA THR A 96 14.34 10.66 4.45
C THR A 96 13.59 9.67 5.35
N ILE A 97 13.26 8.50 4.80
CA ILE A 97 12.65 7.44 5.60
C ILE A 97 13.58 7.04 6.75
N SER A 98 14.89 6.96 6.51
CA SER A 98 15.93 6.72 7.53
C SER A 98 15.82 7.69 8.71
N ASP A 99 15.71 8.99 8.42
CA ASP A 99 15.52 10.02 9.44
C ASP A 99 14.22 9.86 10.24
N VAL A 100 13.14 9.45 9.56
CA VAL A 100 11.86 9.17 10.23
C VAL A 100 11.98 7.97 11.17
N LEU A 101 12.65 6.91 10.73
CA LEU A 101 12.85 5.72 11.56
C LEU A 101 13.71 6.02 12.80
N GLU A 102 14.82 6.72 12.61
CA GLU A 102 15.79 6.96 13.69
C GLU A 102 15.36 8.12 14.60
N LYS A 103 15.14 9.31 14.03
CA LYS A 103 14.91 10.54 14.82
C LYS A 103 13.51 10.57 15.44
N ILE A 104 12.50 10.09 14.70
CA ILE A 104 11.11 10.11 15.12
C ILE A 104 10.73 8.78 15.76
N GLY A 105 10.92 7.67 15.02
CA GLY A 105 10.57 6.31 15.43
C GLY A 105 11.45 5.74 16.53
N GLY A 106 12.66 6.25 16.72
CA GLY A 106 13.60 5.82 17.78
C GLY A 106 14.29 4.49 17.49
N GLY A 107 14.34 4.07 16.22
CA GLY A 107 14.95 2.84 15.78
C GLY A 107 14.16 1.58 16.13
N SER A 108 14.81 0.42 16.03
CA SER A 108 14.19 -0.88 16.30
C SER A 108 13.73 -1.03 17.75
N SER A 109 12.58 -1.66 17.95
CA SER A 109 12.05 -2.02 19.28
C SER A 109 12.55 -3.37 19.81
N THR A 110 13.24 -4.18 18.98
CA THR A 110 13.55 -5.60 19.26
C THR A 110 15.04 -5.88 19.44
N ASN A 111 15.91 -4.90 19.40
CA ASN A 111 17.37 -5.05 19.32
C ASN A 111 17.87 -5.83 18.08
N LYS A 112 16.99 -6.11 17.10
CA LYS A 112 17.34 -6.64 15.79
C LYS A 112 17.40 -5.51 14.79
N GLU A 113 18.13 -5.71 13.71
CA GLU A 113 18.23 -4.72 12.65
C GLU A 113 16.91 -4.59 11.88
N ILE A 114 16.53 -3.37 11.51
CA ILE A 114 15.37 -3.15 10.64
C ILE A 114 15.75 -3.66 9.24
N LYS A 115 14.96 -4.62 8.75
CA LYS A 115 15.18 -5.32 7.50
C LYS A 115 14.37 -4.74 6.36
N LEU A 116 13.10 -4.43 6.63
CA LEU A 116 12.15 -3.99 5.61
C LEU A 116 11.17 -2.95 6.13
N LEU A 117 10.59 -2.24 5.19
CA LEU A 117 9.44 -1.36 5.41
C LEU A 117 8.34 -1.69 4.42
N GLN A 118 7.12 -1.84 4.91
CA GLN A 118 5.94 -1.81 4.07
C GLN A 118 5.36 -0.40 4.10
N THR A 119 5.14 0.22 2.94
CA THR A 119 4.74 1.63 2.82
C THR A 119 3.47 1.77 2.00
N GLY A 120 2.71 2.84 2.25
CA GLY A 120 1.56 3.22 1.41
C GLY A 120 0.33 2.34 1.55
N GLY A 121 0.24 1.54 2.62
CA GLY A 121 -0.84 0.59 2.84
C GLY A 121 -0.74 -0.67 1.99
N PRO A 122 -1.74 -1.55 2.00
CA PRO A 122 -1.66 -2.90 1.42
C PRO A 122 -1.37 -2.97 -0.08
N LEU A 123 -1.64 -1.90 -0.81
CA LEU A 123 -1.34 -1.76 -2.25
C LEU A 123 -0.01 -1.07 -2.52
N GLY A 124 0.66 -0.60 -1.49
CA GLY A 124 1.96 0.02 -1.59
C GLY A 124 3.03 -0.98 -1.99
N GLY A 125 4.22 -0.79 -1.50
CA GLY A 125 5.29 -1.73 -1.75
C GLY A 125 6.04 -2.02 -0.47
N VAL A 126 7.03 -2.89 -0.57
CA VAL A 126 8.04 -3.06 0.45
C VAL A 126 9.37 -2.47 -0.03
N LEU A 127 10.13 -1.92 0.90
CA LEU A 127 11.49 -1.43 0.68
C LEU A 127 12.45 -2.27 1.51
N GLY A 128 13.58 -2.64 0.92
CA GLY A 128 14.75 -3.12 1.65
C GLY A 128 15.62 -1.95 2.13
N LYS A 129 16.71 -2.25 2.83
CA LYS A 129 17.63 -1.26 3.40
C LYS A 129 18.15 -0.24 2.38
N GLU A 130 18.35 -0.66 1.14
CA GLU A 130 18.81 0.21 0.04
C GLU A 130 17.79 1.31 -0.31
N GLY A 131 16.54 1.15 0.14
CA GLY A 131 15.47 2.13 -0.08
C GLY A 131 15.22 3.06 1.11
N PHE A 132 15.96 2.96 2.22
CA PHE A 132 15.69 3.77 3.41
C PHE A 132 16.13 5.22 3.30
N ASP A 133 17.08 5.53 2.43
CA ASP A 133 17.53 6.90 2.16
C ASP A 133 16.63 7.66 1.17
N VAL A 134 15.51 7.03 0.75
CA VAL A 134 14.53 7.68 -0.11
C VAL A 134 13.79 8.77 0.67
N GLU A 135 13.66 9.94 0.06
CA GLU A 135 12.87 11.04 0.62
C GLU A 135 11.38 10.72 0.63
N ILE A 136 10.69 11.18 1.64
CA ILE A 136 9.21 11.21 1.68
C ILE A 136 8.75 12.27 0.69
N ASP A 137 8.67 11.86 -0.55
CA ASP A 137 8.27 12.63 -1.72
C ASP A 137 7.54 11.69 -2.68
N PHE A 138 6.48 12.16 -3.33
CA PHE A 138 5.65 11.30 -4.18
C PHE A 138 6.43 10.70 -5.35
N ASP A 139 7.28 11.50 -5.99
CA ASP A 139 8.07 11.07 -7.14
C ASP A 139 9.24 10.17 -6.72
N ALA A 140 9.94 10.53 -5.64
CA ALA A 140 11.08 9.75 -5.13
C ALA A 140 10.63 8.36 -4.67
N MET A 141 9.55 8.27 -3.90
CA MET A 141 9.01 6.99 -3.46
C MET A 141 8.50 6.14 -4.63
N SER A 142 7.80 6.75 -5.59
CA SER A 142 7.34 6.03 -6.80
C SER A 142 8.49 5.44 -7.59
N LYS A 143 9.61 6.15 -7.76
CA LYS A 143 10.82 5.66 -8.44
C LYS A 143 11.50 4.51 -7.70
N SER A 144 11.44 4.48 -6.38
CA SER A 144 11.96 3.37 -5.58
C SER A 144 11.10 2.10 -5.66
N GLY A 145 9.87 2.20 -6.19
CA GLY A 145 8.89 1.12 -6.24
C GLY A 145 7.96 1.09 -5.03
N ALA A 146 8.02 2.12 -4.19
CA ALA A 146 7.16 2.31 -3.05
C ALA A 146 6.07 3.35 -3.36
N ILE A 147 5.10 3.47 -2.47
CA ILE A 147 4.04 4.47 -2.55
C ILE A 147 3.91 5.12 -1.17
N LEU A 148 3.87 6.45 -1.12
CA LEU A 148 3.59 7.15 0.14
C LEU A 148 2.16 6.86 0.62
N GLY A 149 1.20 6.84 -0.29
CA GLY A 149 -0.20 6.55 0.01
C GLY A 149 -0.75 7.44 1.12
N SER A 150 -1.33 6.81 2.14
CA SER A 150 -1.84 7.50 3.33
C SER A 150 -0.77 7.79 4.40
N GLY A 151 0.50 7.44 4.14
CA GLY A 151 1.60 7.64 5.08
C GLY A 151 1.82 6.48 6.06
N GLY A 152 1.12 5.36 5.89
CA GLY A 152 1.36 4.16 6.71
C GLY A 152 2.72 3.54 6.41
N ILE A 153 3.51 3.28 7.46
CA ILE A 153 4.81 2.60 7.40
C ILE A 153 4.82 1.50 8.46
N ILE A 154 4.90 0.26 8.02
CA ILE A 154 5.07 -0.90 8.90
C ILE A 154 6.53 -1.32 8.83
N VAL A 155 7.17 -1.39 9.99
CA VAL A 155 8.59 -1.72 10.13
C VAL A 155 8.74 -3.19 10.47
N GLY A 156 9.50 -3.93 9.66
CA GLY A 156 9.90 -5.31 9.92
C GLY A 156 11.39 -5.42 10.20
N ASP A 157 11.76 -6.20 11.21
CA ASP A 157 13.14 -6.52 11.54
C ASP A 157 13.60 -7.85 10.88
N ASP A 158 14.81 -8.30 11.19
CA ASP A 158 15.40 -9.53 10.64
C ASP A 158 14.60 -10.81 10.94
N SER A 159 13.65 -10.80 11.87
CA SER A 159 12.76 -11.94 12.10
C SER A 159 11.55 -11.99 11.19
N THR A 160 11.30 -10.92 10.42
CA THR A 160 10.13 -10.83 9.56
C THR A 160 10.30 -11.72 8.33
N ASP A 161 9.38 -12.64 8.12
CA ASP A 161 9.26 -13.44 6.92
C ASP A 161 8.63 -12.61 5.80
N VAL A 162 9.42 -12.30 4.78
CA VAL A 162 8.95 -11.45 3.67
C VAL A 162 7.87 -12.14 2.85
N VAL A 163 8.01 -13.44 2.60
CA VAL A 163 7.06 -14.17 1.72
C VAL A 163 5.69 -14.27 2.39
N ASP A 164 5.67 -14.55 3.71
CA ASP A 164 4.42 -14.61 4.47
C ASP A 164 3.80 -13.21 4.64
N LEU A 165 4.62 -12.17 4.86
CA LEU A 165 4.14 -10.78 4.85
C LEU A 165 3.42 -10.45 3.53
N ILE A 166 4.04 -10.76 2.40
CA ILE A 166 3.45 -10.50 1.09
C ILE A 166 2.17 -11.32 0.87
N ARG A 167 2.15 -12.58 1.30
CA ARG A 167 0.94 -13.42 1.27
C ARG A 167 -0.22 -12.74 2.02
N ASN A 168 0.06 -12.18 3.21
CA ASN A 168 -0.94 -11.48 4.01
C ASN A 168 -1.45 -10.19 3.33
N LEU A 169 -0.57 -9.39 2.70
CA LEU A 169 -0.97 -8.21 1.93
C LEU A 169 -1.87 -8.59 0.75
N VAL A 170 -1.54 -9.66 0.03
CA VAL A 170 -2.36 -10.16 -1.08
C VAL A 170 -3.69 -10.73 -0.58
N ALA A 171 -3.70 -11.41 0.58
CA ALA A 171 -4.93 -11.88 1.22
C ALA A 171 -5.87 -10.72 1.56
N PHE A 172 -5.34 -9.62 2.10
CA PHE A 172 -6.11 -8.40 2.32
C PHE A 172 -6.68 -7.85 1.00
N ASN A 173 -5.86 -7.76 -0.03
CA ASN A 173 -6.28 -7.25 -1.34
C ASN A 173 -7.37 -8.12 -1.98
N GLN A 174 -7.27 -9.43 -1.85
CA GLN A 174 -8.29 -10.38 -2.29
C GLN A 174 -9.60 -10.20 -1.52
N PHE A 175 -9.51 -10.11 -0.19
CA PHE A 175 -10.67 -9.95 0.68
C PHE A 175 -11.41 -8.63 0.43
N GLU A 176 -10.71 -7.53 0.22
CA GLU A 176 -11.26 -6.19 0.00
C GLU A 176 -11.65 -5.93 -1.47
N SER A 177 -11.39 -6.84 -2.38
CA SER A 177 -11.81 -6.68 -3.78
C SER A 177 -13.33 -6.56 -3.88
N CYS A 178 -13.82 -5.52 -4.57
CA CYS A 178 -15.26 -5.37 -4.81
C CYS A 178 -15.83 -6.42 -5.77
N GLY A 179 -14.97 -7.15 -6.48
CA GLY A 179 -15.34 -8.23 -7.40
C GLY A 179 -15.88 -7.78 -8.77
N LYS A 180 -15.95 -6.47 -9.05
CA LYS A 180 -16.57 -5.97 -10.28
C LYS A 180 -15.80 -6.33 -11.55
N CYS A 181 -14.50 -6.08 -11.59
CA CYS A 181 -13.70 -6.36 -12.77
C CYS A 181 -12.99 -7.70 -12.67
N PHE A 182 -13.03 -8.46 -13.76
CA PHE A 182 -12.49 -9.81 -13.84
C PHE A 182 -11.00 -9.93 -13.48
N PRO A 183 -10.08 -9.06 -14.01
CA PRO A 183 -8.66 -9.18 -13.71
C PRO A 183 -8.35 -9.02 -12.22
N CYS A 184 -8.98 -8.05 -11.53
CA CYS A 184 -8.80 -7.85 -10.10
C CYS A 184 -9.37 -9.02 -9.29
N ARG A 185 -10.61 -9.43 -9.57
CA ARG A 185 -11.30 -10.49 -8.83
C ARG A 185 -10.54 -11.81 -8.85
N LEU A 186 -10.21 -12.29 -10.05
CA LEU A 186 -9.52 -13.58 -10.21
C LEU A 186 -8.01 -13.45 -10.01
N GLY A 187 -7.42 -12.32 -10.41
CA GLY A 187 -5.98 -12.10 -10.26
C GLY A 187 -5.53 -12.15 -8.80
N ASN A 188 -6.21 -11.42 -7.90
CA ASN A 188 -5.89 -11.49 -6.47
C ASN A 188 -6.07 -12.91 -5.90
N THR A 189 -7.15 -13.63 -6.29
CA THR A 189 -7.39 -15.00 -5.84
C THR A 189 -6.27 -15.94 -6.30
N HIS A 190 -5.90 -15.92 -7.57
CA HIS A 190 -4.85 -16.79 -8.09
C HIS A 190 -3.45 -16.46 -7.54
N MET A 191 -3.14 -15.15 -7.36
CA MET A 191 -1.88 -14.76 -6.71
C MET A 191 -1.82 -15.25 -5.27
N LEU A 192 -2.93 -15.13 -4.52
CA LEU A 192 -3.02 -15.65 -3.15
C LEU A 192 -2.88 -17.17 -3.09
N ASP A 193 -3.53 -17.90 -3.98
CA ASP A 193 -3.42 -19.38 -4.06
C ASP A 193 -1.97 -19.82 -4.31
N ILE A 194 -1.25 -19.11 -5.19
CA ILE A 194 0.16 -19.39 -5.46
C ILE A 194 1.02 -19.09 -4.23
N LEU A 195 0.84 -17.93 -3.59
CA LEU A 195 1.60 -17.59 -2.38
C LEU A 195 1.31 -18.56 -1.22
N ASN A 196 0.06 -19.00 -1.06
CA ASN A 196 -0.29 -20.03 -0.08
C ASN A 196 0.45 -21.35 -0.35
N ARG A 197 0.57 -21.77 -1.62
CA ARG A 197 1.36 -22.97 -1.94
C ARG A 197 2.84 -22.78 -1.61
N ILE A 198 3.42 -21.63 -1.93
CA ILE A 198 4.83 -21.32 -1.63
C ILE A 198 5.05 -21.36 -0.11
N CYS A 199 4.21 -20.69 0.68
CA CYS A 199 4.32 -20.70 2.15
C CYS A 199 4.10 -22.09 2.77
N ASN A 200 3.33 -22.97 2.13
CA ASN A 200 3.13 -24.34 2.57
C ASN A 200 4.16 -25.34 2.01
N SER A 201 5.29 -24.86 1.50
CA SER A 201 6.36 -25.69 0.93
C SER A 201 5.91 -26.57 -0.24
N MET A 202 4.97 -26.10 -1.03
CA MET A 202 4.45 -26.77 -2.24
C MET A 202 4.57 -25.88 -3.49
N PRO A 203 5.73 -25.23 -3.73
CA PRO A 203 5.89 -24.33 -4.85
C PRO A 203 5.94 -25.08 -6.18
N ASN A 204 5.68 -24.33 -7.25
CA ASN A 204 5.89 -24.75 -8.62
C ASN A 204 6.97 -23.87 -9.25
N GLU A 205 7.84 -24.41 -10.07
CA GLU A 205 8.97 -23.69 -10.70
C GLU A 205 8.54 -22.45 -11.51
N ASN A 206 7.30 -22.42 -12.00
CA ASN A 206 6.76 -21.32 -12.79
C ASN A 206 5.92 -20.31 -11.97
N ASP A 207 5.77 -20.49 -10.66
CA ASP A 207 4.88 -19.69 -9.84
C ASP A 207 5.13 -18.18 -9.96
N LEU A 208 6.38 -17.74 -9.83
CA LEU A 208 6.69 -16.30 -9.96
C LEU A 208 6.43 -15.75 -11.38
N LYS A 209 6.66 -16.55 -12.42
CA LYS A 209 6.36 -16.16 -13.80
C LYS A 209 4.86 -16.01 -14.02
N ILE A 210 4.06 -16.90 -13.42
CA ILE A 210 2.60 -16.86 -13.49
C ILE A 210 2.08 -15.63 -12.75
N ILE A 211 2.55 -15.38 -11.53
CA ILE A 211 2.19 -14.19 -10.74
C ILE A 211 2.49 -12.90 -11.51
N ALA A 212 3.66 -12.80 -12.14
CA ALA A 212 4.04 -11.62 -12.93
C ALA A 212 3.08 -11.38 -14.13
N LYS A 213 2.67 -12.44 -14.82
CA LYS A 213 1.68 -12.35 -15.92
C LYS A 213 0.30 -11.91 -15.41
N ILE A 214 -0.14 -12.46 -14.28
CA ILE A 214 -1.38 -12.06 -13.62
C ILE A 214 -1.31 -10.57 -13.25
N GLY A 215 -0.23 -10.14 -12.61
CA GLY A 215 0.00 -8.75 -12.22
C GLY A 215 -0.04 -7.77 -13.40
N ALA A 216 0.60 -8.14 -14.52
CA ALA A 216 0.55 -7.35 -15.76
C ALA A 216 -0.89 -7.22 -16.30
N SER A 217 -1.66 -8.30 -16.31
CA SER A 217 -3.06 -8.31 -16.73
C SER A 217 -3.93 -7.46 -15.78
N MET A 218 -3.71 -7.55 -14.47
CA MET A 218 -4.41 -6.73 -13.48
C MET A 218 -4.12 -5.25 -13.67
N LYS A 219 -2.87 -4.88 -13.89
CA LYS A 219 -2.44 -3.49 -14.06
C LYS A 219 -3.14 -2.81 -15.24
N THR A 220 -3.33 -3.51 -16.35
CA THR A 220 -3.93 -2.95 -17.57
C THR A 220 -5.45 -3.12 -17.65
N GLY A 221 -5.98 -4.20 -17.07
CA GLY A 221 -7.41 -4.55 -17.22
C GLY A 221 -8.29 -4.22 -16.04
N SER A 222 -7.76 -3.74 -14.90
CA SER A 222 -8.57 -3.38 -13.74
C SER A 222 -9.12 -1.96 -13.82
N LEU A 223 -10.33 -1.76 -13.28
CA LEU A 223 -11.03 -0.47 -13.31
C LEU A 223 -10.44 0.62 -12.41
N CYS A 224 -9.82 0.22 -11.29
CA CYS A 224 -9.34 1.17 -10.29
C CYS A 224 -8.00 0.74 -9.71
N GLY A 225 -7.39 1.65 -8.92
CA GLY A 225 -6.10 1.44 -8.28
C GLY A 225 -6.00 0.15 -7.44
N HIS A 226 -7.10 -0.32 -6.85
CA HIS A 226 -7.08 -1.58 -6.09
C HIS A 226 -6.58 -2.76 -6.90
N GLY A 227 -7.09 -2.96 -8.11
CA GLY A 227 -6.60 -4.02 -8.99
C GLY A 227 -5.32 -3.66 -9.72
N GLN A 228 -5.17 -2.40 -10.17
CA GLN A 228 -3.99 -1.95 -10.93
C GLN A 228 -2.69 -2.04 -10.12
N LEU A 229 -2.78 -1.82 -8.79
CA LEU A 229 -1.65 -1.83 -7.86
C LEU A 229 -1.53 -3.14 -7.07
N GLY A 230 -2.45 -4.10 -7.24
CA GLY A 230 -2.49 -5.34 -6.47
C GLY A 230 -1.23 -6.22 -6.58
N TYR A 231 -0.42 -6.03 -7.63
CA TYR A 231 0.85 -6.73 -7.82
C TYR A 231 2.05 -5.98 -7.19
N ASN A 232 1.92 -4.72 -6.81
CA ASN A 232 3.04 -3.93 -6.28
C ASN A 232 3.76 -4.56 -5.09
N PRO A 233 3.04 -5.10 -4.05
CA PRO A 233 3.70 -5.73 -2.92
C PRO A 233 4.63 -6.87 -3.34
N ILE A 234 4.17 -7.71 -4.28
CA ILE A 234 4.94 -8.86 -4.76
C ILE A 234 6.15 -8.38 -5.58
N SER A 235 5.95 -7.45 -6.52
CA SER A 235 7.02 -6.99 -7.42
C SER A 235 8.12 -6.26 -6.66
N SER A 236 7.79 -5.45 -5.67
CA SER A 236 8.76 -4.77 -4.82
C SER A 236 9.48 -5.76 -3.90
N ALA A 237 8.80 -6.74 -3.35
CA ALA A 237 9.41 -7.76 -2.52
C ALA A 237 10.41 -8.61 -3.31
N ILE A 238 10.07 -9.04 -4.51
CA ILE A 238 11.01 -9.77 -5.39
C ILE A 238 12.24 -8.89 -5.71
N LYS A 239 12.04 -7.58 -5.91
CA LYS A 239 13.16 -6.66 -6.19
C LYS A 239 14.17 -6.57 -5.05
N TYR A 240 13.71 -6.49 -3.80
CA TYR A 240 14.56 -6.28 -2.63
C TYR A 240 14.94 -7.56 -1.89
N PHE A 241 14.17 -8.64 -2.04
CA PHE A 241 14.28 -9.88 -1.27
C PHE A 241 14.25 -11.13 -2.16
N ASP A 242 14.84 -11.06 -3.34
CA ASP A 242 14.86 -12.14 -4.34
C ASP A 242 15.37 -13.47 -3.77
N GLU A 243 16.40 -13.42 -2.89
CA GLU A 243 16.97 -14.63 -2.29
C GLU A 243 15.97 -15.35 -1.36
N GLU A 244 15.13 -14.63 -0.63
CA GLU A 244 14.10 -15.25 0.22
C GLU A 244 13.04 -15.96 -0.63
N PHE A 245 12.64 -15.37 -1.75
CA PHE A 245 11.77 -16.05 -2.71
C PHE A 245 12.41 -17.27 -3.34
N LYS A 246 13.71 -17.22 -3.69
CA LYS A 246 14.45 -18.37 -4.21
C LYS A 246 14.52 -19.51 -3.20
N ILE A 247 14.71 -19.19 -1.91
CA ILE A 247 14.71 -20.19 -0.82
C ILE A 247 13.32 -20.82 -0.69
N ALA A 248 12.27 -19.99 -0.65
CA ALA A 248 10.89 -20.44 -0.54
C ALA A 248 10.47 -21.35 -1.71
N LEU A 249 10.93 -21.06 -2.94
CA LEU A 249 10.69 -21.88 -4.12
C LEU A 249 11.41 -23.24 -4.11
N LYS A 250 12.38 -23.47 -3.21
CA LYS A 250 13.03 -24.77 -3.04
C LYS A 250 12.31 -25.68 -2.05
N ALA A 251 11.06 -25.37 -1.69
CA ALA A 251 10.25 -26.11 -0.72
C ALA A 251 10.86 -26.19 0.70
N ASN A 252 11.66 -25.20 1.09
CA ASN A 252 12.30 -25.10 2.39
C ASN A 252 11.84 -23.87 3.17
N HIS A 253 10.62 -23.41 2.91
CA HIS A 253 10.10 -22.21 3.55
C HIS A 253 9.49 -22.54 4.91
N PRO A 254 10.08 -22.08 6.02
CA PRO A 254 9.42 -22.16 7.32
C PRO A 254 8.29 -21.13 7.37
N VAL A 255 7.08 -21.57 7.69
CA VAL A 255 5.98 -20.62 7.96
C VAL A 255 6.33 -19.85 9.24
N SER A 256 6.47 -18.55 9.13
CA SER A 256 6.69 -17.67 10.26
C SER A 256 5.36 -17.32 10.95
N SER A 257 5.37 -17.35 12.27
CA SER A 257 4.26 -16.85 13.10
C SER A 257 4.52 -15.43 13.59
N ASP A 258 5.16 -14.60 12.76
CA ASP A 258 5.47 -13.22 13.11
C ASP A 258 4.20 -12.41 13.40
N LYS A 259 4.17 -11.72 14.54
CA LYS A 259 3.05 -10.89 14.98
C LYS A 259 2.70 -9.76 13.99
N ILE A 260 3.66 -9.30 13.18
CA ILE A 260 3.39 -8.30 12.14
C ILE A 260 2.39 -8.85 11.13
N ASN A 261 2.53 -10.11 10.74
CA ASN A 261 1.65 -10.74 9.76
C ASN A 261 0.22 -10.88 10.30
N GLU A 262 0.06 -11.13 11.60
CA GLU A 262 -1.25 -11.19 12.27
C GLU A 262 -1.94 -9.82 12.32
N MET A 263 -1.19 -8.73 12.41
CA MET A 263 -1.73 -7.37 12.48
C MET A 263 -2.30 -6.86 11.14
N ILE A 264 -1.91 -7.44 10.02
CA ILE A 264 -2.34 -7.01 8.67
C ILE A 264 -3.70 -7.60 8.30
N LEU A 265 -4.00 -8.81 8.76
CA LEU A 265 -5.28 -9.46 8.45
C LEU A 265 -6.40 -8.86 9.29
N PRO A 266 -7.51 -8.42 8.66
CA PRO A 266 -8.65 -7.98 9.42
C PRO A 266 -9.22 -9.17 10.20
N THR A 267 -9.37 -9.01 11.51
CA THR A 267 -10.02 -9.98 12.41
C THR A 267 -11.53 -10.13 12.15
N ARG A 268 -12.05 -9.45 11.14
CA ARG A 268 -13.48 -9.44 10.82
C ARG A 268 -13.83 -10.63 9.94
N THR A 269 -14.51 -11.60 10.51
CA THR A 269 -15.41 -12.48 9.74
C THR A 269 -16.54 -11.61 9.22
N ARG A 270 -16.71 -11.49 7.89
CA ARG A 270 -17.94 -10.91 7.34
C ARG A 270 -19.12 -11.77 7.77
N PRO A 271 -20.23 -11.19 8.27
CA PRO A 271 -21.44 -11.93 8.57
C PRO A 271 -22.04 -12.55 7.31
#